data_3f39e9b9ce8de2a329b81e793616eebd
#
_entry.id   3f39e9b9ce8de2a329b81e793616eebd
#
_cell.length_a   1.000
_cell.length_b   1.000
_cell.length_c   1.000
_cell.angle_alpha   90.00
_cell.angle_beta   90.00
_cell.angle_gamma   90.00
#
_symmetry.space_group_name_H-M   'P 1'
#
loop_
_entity.id
_entity.type
_entity.pdbx_description
1 polymer ?
#
loop_
_entity_poly.entity_id
_entity_poly.type
_entity_poly.pdbx_seq_one_letter_code
_entity_poly.pdbx_strand_id
1 'polypeptide(L)'
;MTTATTTYEPTAEMVRDEKIYLAWGLTEAEYDLIVAKLDRLPNYTEAGLFSAMWSEHVSYKKSKPVLRTFWSRNERVLQGPGEGAGILDIGDSQAVVFKAESHNHPSAVEPYEGAATGVGGILRDIFSMGAQPIAILDSLRFGELNNATTKHLLDGVINGI
;
A
#
# COMPACT_ATOMS: atom_id res chain seq x y z
N MET A 1 34.74 -19.99 11.32
CA MET A 1 34.68 -18.70 12.03
C MET A 1 33.89 -17.75 11.18
N THR A 2 32.63 -17.55 11.50
CA THR A 2 31.74 -16.62 10.78
C THR A 2 32.07 -15.21 11.30
N THR A 3 32.73 -14.41 10.48
CA THR A 3 32.90 -12.97 10.77
C THR A 3 31.54 -12.32 10.80
N ALA A 4 31.08 -11.96 12.00
CA ALA A 4 29.92 -11.09 12.15
C ALA A 4 30.24 -9.75 11.47
N THR A 5 29.62 -9.48 10.35
CA THR A 5 29.66 -8.16 9.73
C THR A 5 28.93 -7.22 10.68
N THR A 6 29.65 -6.44 11.46
CA THR A 6 29.05 -5.36 12.26
C THR A 6 28.51 -4.35 11.28
N THR A 7 27.21 -4.37 11.02
CA THR A 7 26.54 -3.32 10.26
C THR A 7 26.55 -2.07 11.14
N TYR A 8 27.36 -1.09 10.75
CA TYR A 8 27.40 0.20 11.43
C TYR A 8 26.10 0.94 11.13
N GLU A 9 25.29 1.16 12.16
CA GLU A 9 24.09 1.97 12.06
C GLU A 9 24.47 3.46 12.13
N PRO A 10 24.03 4.31 11.17
CA PRO A 10 24.31 5.74 11.21
C PRO A 10 23.80 6.41 12.48
N THR A 11 24.56 7.37 13.00
CA THR A 11 24.12 8.15 14.17
C THR A 11 22.97 9.10 13.80
N ALA A 12 22.29 9.64 14.79
CA ALA A 12 21.21 10.61 14.57
C ALA A 12 21.72 11.89 13.86
N GLU A 13 22.97 12.31 14.18
CA GLU A 13 23.62 13.42 13.50
C GLU A 13 23.91 13.08 12.03
N MET A 14 24.37 11.88 11.73
CA MET A 14 24.60 11.45 10.35
C MET A 14 23.28 11.39 9.56
N VAL A 15 22.21 10.90 10.17
CA VAL A 15 20.87 10.89 9.54
C VAL A 15 20.45 12.31 9.14
N ARG A 16 20.71 13.30 10.01
CA ARG A 16 20.42 14.72 9.74
C ARG A 16 21.35 15.30 8.69
N ASP A 17 22.67 15.21 8.91
CA ASP A 17 23.69 15.96 8.14
C ASP A 17 23.86 15.43 6.72
N GLU A 18 23.76 14.11 6.55
CA GLU A 18 23.79 13.43 5.25
C GLU A 18 22.38 13.33 4.62
N LYS A 19 21.34 13.82 5.30
CA LYS A 19 19.94 13.80 4.84
C LYS A 19 19.47 12.43 4.41
N ILE A 20 19.88 11.37 5.14
CA ILE A 20 19.53 9.97 4.80
C ILE A 20 18.03 9.79 4.66
N TYR A 21 17.24 10.51 5.45
CA TYR A 21 15.77 10.48 5.44
C TYR A 21 15.15 10.86 4.07
N LEU A 22 15.83 11.63 3.22
CA LEU A 22 15.35 11.96 1.88
C LEU A 22 15.30 10.73 0.98
N ALA A 23 16.29 9.83 1.10
CA ALA A 23 16.33 8.58 0.33
C ALA A 23 15.15 7.66 0.69
N TRP A 24 14.57 7.81 1.87
CA TRP A 24 13.39 7.06 2.32
C TRP A 24 12.06 7.79 2.03
N GLY A 25 12.11 8.93 1.36
CA GLY A 25 10.92 9.67 0.93
C GLY A 25 10.31 10.62 1.95
N LEU A 26 11.00 10.89 3.08
CA LEU A 26 10.67 12.02 3.95
C LEU A 26 11.17 13.32 3.31
N THR A 27 10.38 14.37 3.42
CA THR A 27 10.81 15.74 3.06
C THR A 27 11.54 16.39 4.23
N GLU A 28 12.30 17.47 3.97
CA GLU A 28 12.94 18.26 5.03
C GLU A 28 11.94 18.76 6.06
N ALA A 29 10.81 19.30 5.62
CA ALA A 29 9.75 19.78 6.51
C ALA A 29 9.14 18.67 7.40
N GLU A 30 9.03 17.46 6.86
CA GLU A 30 8.59 16.30 7.64
C GLU A 30 9.64 15.89 8.67
N TYR A 31 10.92 15.89 8.30
CA TYR A 31 12.00 15.62 9.23
C TYR A 31 12.06 16.65 10.37
N ASP A 32 11.96 17.94 10.06
CA ASP A 32 11.90 19.00 11.06
C ASP A 32 10.71 18.84 12.01
N LEU A 33 9.56 18.42 11.47
CA LEU A 33 8.37 18.12 12.30
C LEU A 33 8.60 16.92 13.23
N ILE A 34 9.33 15.89 12.78
CA ILE A 34 9.71 14.75 13.62
C ILE A 34 10.60 15.22 14.76
N VAL A 35 11.63 16.00 14.46
CA VAL A 35 12.54 16.58 15.47
C VAL A 35 11.75 17.40 16.49
N ALA A 36 10.84 18.26 16.04
CA ALA A 36 10.00 19.06 16.91
C ALA A 36 9.07 18.22 17.80
N LYS A 37 8.54 17.09 17.29
CA LYS A 37 7.67 16.19 18.06
C LYS A 37 8.43 15.37 19.10
N LEU A 38 9.65 14.98 18.80
CA LEU A 38 10.50 14.19 19.68
C LEU A 38 11.28 15.04 20.68
N ASP A 39 11.38 16.35 20.43
CA ASP A 39 12.25 17.30 21.15
C ASP A 39 13.74 16.87 21.16
N ARG A 40 14.12 16.11 20.12
CA ARG A 40 15.49 15.63 19.85
C ARG A 40 15.61 15.10 18.41
N LEU A 41 16.83 14.82 17.98
CA LEU A 41 17.05 14.12 16.71
C LEU A 41 16.52 12.67 16.80
N PRO A 42 15.80 12.19 15.77
CA PRO A 42 15.46 10.78 15.67
C PRO A 42 16.73 9.97 15.38
N ASN A 43 16.86 8.79 15.97
CA ASN A 43 17.89 7.85 15.55
C ASN A 43 17.54 7.23 14.17
N TYR A 44 18.45 6.42 13.62
CA TYR A 44 18.29 5.81 12.30
C TYR A 44 17.00 4.98 12.19
N THR A 45 16.77 4.11 13.17
CA THR A 45 15.57 3.26 13.20
C THR A 45 14.29 4.09 13.33
N GLU A 46 14.27 5.10 14.21
CA GLU A 46 13.11 5.98 14.38
C GLU A 46 12.79 6.76 13.09
N ALA A 47 13.80 7.32 12.43
CA ALA A 47 13.63 8.01 11.16
C ALA A 47 13.07 7.06 10.08
N GLY A 48 13.53 5.80 10.03
CA GLY A 48 13.00 4.77 9.15
C GLY A 48 11.54 4.43 9.46
N LEU A 49 11.16 4.31 10.72
CA LEU A 49 9.78 4.07 11.15
C LEU A 49 8.86 5.23 10.75
N PHE A 50 9.28 6.48 10.98
CA PHE A 50 8.52 7.64 10.53
C PHE A 50 8.37 7.67 9.00
N SER A 51 9.43 7.35 8.25
CA SER A 51 9.38 7.25 6.80
C SER A 51 8.31 6.23 6.34
N ALA A 52 8.29 5.05 6.94
CA ALA A 52 7.31 4.02 6.61
C ALA A 52 5.88 4.46 6.95
N MET A 53 5.66 4.96 8.18
CA MET A 53 4.34 5.37 8.66
C MET A 53 3.79 6.63 7.96
N TRP A 54 4.66 7.55 7.56
CA TRP A 54 4.30 8.77 6.84
C TRP A 54 4.44 8.64 5.33
N SER A 55 4.67 7.42 4.82
CA SER A 55 4.66 7.15 3.39
C SER A 55 3.26 7.39 2.80
N GLU A 56 3.18 7.64 1.50
CA GLU A 56 1.90 7.72 0.80
C GLU A 56 1.09 6.43 0.94
N HIS A 57 1.76 5.28 0.96
CA HIS A 57 1.13 3.97 1.09
C HIS A 57 0.33 3.82 2.40
N VAL A 58 0.88 4.28 3.54
CA VAL A 58 0.24 4.13 4.86
C VAL A 58 -0.65 5.33 5.18
N SER A 59 -0.16 6.56 4.94
CA SER A 59 -0.83 7.78 5.40
C SER A 59 -1.77 8.42 4.39
N TYR A 60 -1.64 8.06 3.11
CA TYR A 60 -2.36 8.70 2.01
C TYR A 60 -2.18 10.23 1.98
N LYS A 61 -1.02 10.71 2.42
CA LYS A 61 -0.77 12.15 2.68
C LYS A 61 -0.98 13.03 1.45
N LYS A 62 -0.72 12.52 0.26
CA LYS A 62 -0.88 13.24 -1.02
C LYS A 62 -2.23 12.97 -1.66
N SER A 63 -2.69 11.72 -1.67
CA SER A 63 -3.93 11.31 -2.34
C SER A 63 -5.19 11.64 -1.53
N LYS A 64 -5.12 11.65 -0.20
CA LYS A 64 -6.28 11.88 0.68
C LYS A 64 -7.03 13.20 0.40
N PRO A 65 -6.36 14.35 0.13
CA PRO A 65 -7.06 15.57 -0.24
C PRO A 65 -7.87 15.42 -1.53
N VAL A 66 -7.34 14.70 -2.52
CA VAL A 66 -8.02 14.43 -3.80
C VAL A 66 -9.17 13.44 -3.59
N LEU A 67 -8.93 12.34 -2.87
CA LEU A 67 -9.97 11.34 -2.58
C LEU A 67 -11.18 11.94 -1.87
N ARG A 68 -10.97 12.94 -1.01
CA ARG A 68 -12.05 13.66 -0.32
C ARG A 68 -12.95 14.48 -1.26
N THR A 69 -12.53 14.75 -2.49
CA THR A 69 -13.34 15.44 -3.50
C THR A 69 -14.31 14.51 -4.21
N PHE A 70 -14.11 13.19 -4.12
CA PHE A 70 -15.00 12.22 -4.73
C PHE A 70 -16.31 12.14 -3.95
N TRP A 71 -17.41 12.20 -4.71
CA TRP A 71 -18.73 12.04 -4.12
C TRP A 71 -18.97 10.58 -3.75
N SER A 72 -18.99 10.31 -2.47
CA SER A 72 -19.11 8.96 -1.91
C SER A 72 -20.23 8.86 -0.87
N ARG A 73 -21.19 9.79 -0.89
CA ARG A 73 -22.30 9.85 0.06
C ARG A 73 -23.62 9.99 -0.67
N ASN A 74 -24.51 9.04 -0.48
CA ASN A 74 -25.92 9.09 -0.85
C ASN A 74 -26.68 8.08 0.00
N GLU A 75 -28.00 8.01 -0.19
CA GLU A 75 -28.90 7.12 0.58
C GLU A 75 -28.58 5.63 0.45
N ARG A 76 -27.90 5.21 -0.64
CA ARG A 76 -27.52 3.81 -0.89
C ARG A 76 -26.17 3.44 -0.33
N VAL A 77 -25.34 4.40 0.09
CA VAL A 77 -24.03 4.12 0.66
C VAL A 77 -24.17 3.77 2.13
N LEU A 78 -24.10 2.48 2.44
CA LEU A 78 -24.15 1.97 3.81
C LEU A 78 -22.78 2.12 4.50
N GLN A 79 -21.68 1.90 3.74
CA GLN A 79 -20.33 2.12 4.20
C GLN A 79 -19.53 2.84 3.11
N GLY A 80 -19.10 4.05 3.43
CA GLY A 80 -18.20 4.87 2.60
C GLY A 80 -16.73 4.67 2.97
N PRO A 81 -15.83 5.60 2.52
CA PRO A 81 -14.40 5.53 2.82
C PRO A 81 -14.11 5.55 4.32
N GLY A 82 -13.13 4.72 4.74
CA GLY A 82 -12.65 4.62 6.13
C GLY A 82 -12.56 3.19 6.65
N GLU A 83 -13.15 2.24 5.94
CA GLU A 83 -13.10 0.80 6.25
C GLU A 83 -12.45 0.00 5.11
N GLY A 84 -12.29 -1.30 5.30
CA GLY A 84 -11.64 -2.20 4.36
C GLY A 84 -12.31 -2.29 2.99
N ALA A 85 -13.64 -2.13 2.94
CA ALA A 85 -14.43 -2.19 1.71
C ALA A 85 -15.62 -1.23 1.75
N GLY A 86 -16.16 -0.90 0.58
CA GLY A 86 -17.40 -0.16 0.44
C GLY A 86 -18.62 -1.07 0.51
N ILE A 87 -19.76 -0.56 1.00
CA ILE A 87 -21.04 -1.28 1.05
C ILE A 87 -22.12 -0.42 0.43
N LEU A 88 -22.82 -0.96 -0.56
CA LEU A 88 -23.95 -0.32 -1.20
C LEU A 88 -25.24 -1.13 -1.02
N ASP A 89 -26.32 -0.46 -0.66
CA ASP A 89 -27.66 -1.00 -0.72
C ASP A 89 -28.07 -1.16 -2.19
N ILE A 90 -28.44 -2.36 -2.58
CA ILE A 90 -28.92 -2.70 -3.93
C ILE A 90 -30.43 -2.98 -3.98
N GLY A 91 -31.15 -2.74 -2.89
CA GLY A 91 -32.59 -3.01 -2.75
C GLY A 91 -32.89 -4.41 -2.20
N ASP A 92 -34.15 -4.68 -1.98
CA ASP A 92 -34.67 -5.98 -1.52
C ASP A 92 -33.99 -6.51 -0.24
N SER A 93 -33.60 -5.61 0.66
CA SER A 93 -32.82 -5.92 1.87
C SER A 93 -31.48 -6.59 1.59
N GLN A 94 -30.90 -6.31 0.43
CA GLN A 94 -29.60 -6.82 0.02
C GLN A 94 -28.59 -5.68 -0.10
N ALA A 95 -27.33 -6.01 0.17
CA ALA A 95 -26.22 -5.09 -0.01
C ALA A 95 -25.06 -5.78 -0.73
N VAL A 96 -24.32 -5.02 -1.53
CA VAL A 96 -23.07 -5.48 -2.15
C VAL A 96 -21.90 -4.87 -1.43
N VAL A 97 -20.94 -5.73 -1.04
CA VAL A 97 -19.64 -5.33 -0.50
C VAL A 97 -18.61 -5.44 -1.63
N PHE A 98 -17.84 -4.41 -1.85
CA PHE A 98 -16.88 -4.37 -2.94
C PHE A 98 -15.60 -3.62 -2.56
N LYS A 99 -14.51 -4.04 -3.17
CA LYS A 99 -13.20 -3.41 -3.04
C LYS A 99 -12.48 -3.45 -4.38
N ALA A 100 -11.67 -2.43 -4.63
CA ALA A 100 -10.71 -2.41 -5.73
C ALA A 100 -9.32 -2.12 -5.16
N GLU A 101 -8.34 -2.86 -5.62
CA GLU A 101 -6.95 -2.70 -5.23
C GLU A 101 -6.03 -2.91 -6.43
N SER A 102 -4.94 -2.14 -6.50
CA SER A 102 -3.88 -2.36 -7.45
C SER A 102 -2.72 -3.09 -6.77
N HIS A 103 -2.36 -4.26 -7.28
CA HIS A 103 -1.20 -5.04 -6.80
C HIS A 103 -0.07 -5.06 -7.84
N ASN A 104 0.15 -3.90 -8.48
CA ASN A 104 1.05 -3.73 -9.61
C ASN A 104 2.53 -3.97 -9.26
N HIS A 105 3.05 -3.29 -8.24
CA HIS A 105 4.47 -3.38 -7.90
C HIS A 105 4.89 -4.76 -7.41
N PRO A 106 4.20 -5.42 -6.47
CA PRO A 106 4.54 -6.77 -6.07
C PRO A 106 4.51 -7.75 -7.26
N SER A 107 3.49 -7.66 -8.12
CA SER A 107 3.36 -8.54 -9.28
C SER A 107 4.40 -8.27 -10.37
N ALA A 108 4.96 -7.07 -10.45
CA ALA A 108 6.06 -6.76 -11.36
C ALA A 108 7.40 -7.37 -10.91
N VAL A 109 7.56 -7.64 -9.62
CA VAL A 109 8.77 -8.24 -9.03
C VAL A 109 8.63 -9.76 -8.95
N GLU A 110 7.55 -10.26 -8.35
CA GLU A 110 7.22 -11.66 -8.18
C GLU A 110 5.78 -11.91 -8.62
N PRO A 111 5.57 -12.20 -9.92
CA PRO A 111 4.23 -12.16 -10.51
C PRO A 111 3.26 -13.16 -9.89
N TYR A 112 3.69 -14.38 -9.57
CA TYR A 112 2.85 -15.38 -8.94
C TYR A 112 2.48 -14.99 -7.51
N GLU A 113 3.46 -14.74 -6.67
CA GLU A 113 3.25 -14.40 -5.24
C GLU A 113 2.56 -13.03 -5.09
N GLY A 114 2.90 -12.09 -5.97
CA GLY A 114 2.27 -10.78 -6.01
C GLY A 114 0.79 -10.85 -6.34
N ALA A 115 0.40 -11.63 -7.35
CA ALA A 115 -0.99 -11.83 -7.71
C ALA A 115 -1.77 -12.59 -6.62
N ALA A 116 -1.21 -13.69 -6.11
CA ALA A 116 -1.82 -14.47 -5.04
C ALA A 116 -2.07 -13.64 -3.78
N THR A 117 -1.12 -12.79 -3.40
CA THR A 117 -1.26 -11.86 -2.28
C THR A 117 -2.33 -10.79 -2.56
N GLY A 118 -2.40 -10.28 -3.79
CA GLY A 118 -3.42 -9.33 -4.21
C GLY A 118 -4.82 -9.89 -4.07
N VAL A 119 -5.04 -11.09 -4.58
CA VAL A 119 -6.33 -11.81 -4.45
C VAL A 119 -6.65 -12.11 -2.98
N GLY A 120 -5.69 -12.67 -2.24
CA GLY A 120 -5.88 -13.00 -0.83
C GLY A 120 -6.21 -11.78 0.03
N GLY A 121 -5.53 -10.66 -0.22
CA GLY A 121 -5.76 -9.39 0.48
C GLY A 121 -7.16 -8.83 0.23
N ILE A 122 -7.61 -8.80 -1.03
CA ILE A 122 -8.92 -8.26 -1.38
C ILE A 122 -10.07 -9.14 -0.88
N LEU A 123 -9.92 -10.46 -0.92
CA LEU A 123 -10.88 -11.40 -0.32
C LEU A 123 -10.98 -11.20 1.20
N ARG A 124 -9.86 -11.01 1.86
CA ARG A 124 -9.80 -10.76 3.30
C ARG A 124 -10.57 -9.50 3.70
N ASP A 125 -10.47 -8.44 2.92
CA ASP A 125 -11.22 -7.21 3.16
C ASP A 125 -12.73 -7.44 3.07
N ILE A 126 -13.20 -8.20 2.09
CA ILE A 126 -14.63 -8.55 1.97
C ILE A 126 -15.10 -9.39 3.17
N PHE A 127 -14.32 -10.40 3.57
CA PHE A 127 -14.62 -11.20 4.76
C PHE A 127 -14.63 -10.38 6.04
N SER A 128 -13.73 -9.41 6.18
CA SER A 128 -13.66 -8.52 7.36
C SER A 128 -14.92 -7.66 7.51
N MET A 129 -15.62 -7.40 6.41
CA MET A 129 -16.89 -6.67 6.40
C MET A 129 -18.11 -7.59 6.64
N GLY A 130 -17.88 -8.87 6.96
CA GLY A 130 -18.93 -9.83 7.22
C GLY A 130 -19.63 -10.39 5.98
N ALA A 131 -19.06 -10.19 4.79
CA ALA A 131 -19.63 -10.68 3.53
C ALA A 131 -18.84 -11.87 2.98
N GLN A 132 -19.51 -12.73 2.23
CA GLN A 132 -18.88 -13.81 1.48
C GLN A 132 -18.55 -13.32 0.07
N PRO A 133 -17.30 -13.47 -0.41
CA PRO A 133 -16.94 -13.15 -1.79
C PRO A 133 -17.73 -14.01 -2.78
N ILE A 134 -18.25 -13.39 -3.83
CA ILE A 134 -19.02 -14.05 -4.88
C ILE A 134 -18.39 -13.92 -6.27
N ALA A 135 -17.48 -12.96 -6.45
CA ALA A 135 -16.78 -12.72 -7.71
C ALA A 135 -15.46 -12.03 -7.47
N ILE A 136 -14.49 -12.33 -8.32
CA ILE A 136 -13.24 -11.61 -8.49
C ILE A 136 -13.23 -11.07 -9.91
N LEU A 137 -12.86 -9.80 -10.06
CA LEU A 137 -12.76 -9.11 -11.35
C LEU A 137 -11.36 -8.55 -11.49
N ASP A 138 -10.64 -8.99 -12.52
CA ASP A 138 -9.28 -8.55 -12.79
C ASP A 138 -9.22 -7.67 -14.04
N SER A 139 -8.46 -6.58 -13.94
CA SER A 139 -8.14 -5.71 -15.05
C SER A 139 -6.65 -5.83 -15.37
N LEU A 140 -6.28 -6.91 -16.05
CA LEU A 140 -4.89 -7.23 -16.38
C LEU A 140 -4.43 -6.44 -17.60
N ARG A 141 -3.26 -5.81 -17.49
CA ARG A 141 -2.64 -5.04 -18.56
C ARG A 141 -1.15 -5.31 -18.59
N PHE A 142 -0.69 -5.83 -19.72
CA PHE A 142 0.70 -6.15 -19.96
C PHE A 142 1.16 -5.51 -21.28
N GLY A 143 2.47 -5.57 -21.55
CA GLY A 143 3.01 -5.19 -22.86
C GLY A 143 2.72 -6.24 -23.95
N GLU A 144 3.38 -6.08 -25.08
CA GLU A 144 3.25 -6.99 -26.22
C GLU A 144 3.74 -8.40 -25.89
N LEU A 145 2.96 -9.41 -26.27
CA LEU A 145 3.24 -10.82 -25.97
C LEU A 145 4.44 -11.42 -26.75
N ASN A 146 5.03 -10.66 -27.65
CA ASN A 146 6.26 -11.05 -28.33
C ASN A 146 7.52 -10.89 -27.44
N ASN A 147 7.38 -10.30 -26.25
CA ASN A 147 8.44 -10.08 -25.30
C ASN A 147 8.44 -11.18 -24.23
N ALA A 148 9.60 -11.78 -23.97
CA ALA A 148 9.75 -12.87 -23.01
C ALA A 148 9.41 -12.43 -21.56
N THR A 149 9.78 -11.22 -21.17
CA THR A 149 9.45 -10.66 -19.85
C THR A 149 7.94 -10.50 -19.69
N THR A 150 7.26 -9.98 -20.72
CA THR A 150 5.80 -9.85 -20.70
C THR A 150 5.10 -11.20 -20.55
N LYS A 151 5.57 -12.23 -21.25
CA LYS A 151 5.03 -13.58 -21.10
C LYS A 151 5.23 -14.13 -19.71
N HIS A 152 6.44 -13.99 -19.15
CA HIS A 152 6.74 -14.42 -17.78
C HIS A 152 5.83 -13.74 -16.75
N LEU A 153 5.65 -12.43 -16.86
CA LEU A 153 4.76 -11.68 -15.96
C LEU A 153 3.29 -12.14 -16.12
N LEU A 154 2.81 -12.27 -17.35
CA LEU A 154 1.44 -12.71 -17.61
C LEU A 154 1.19 -14.12 -17.07
N ASP A 155 2.07 -15.06 -17.38
CA ASP A 155 1.94 -16.45 -16.94
C ASP A 155 1.96 -16.55 -15.41
N GLY A 156 2.88 -15.81 -14.75
CA GLY A 156 2.98 -15.78 -13.31
C GLY A 156 1.74 -15.18 -12.65
N VAL A 157 1.25 -14.06 -13.15
CA VAL A 157 0.04 -13.40 -12.60
C VAL A 157 -1.19 -14.29 -12.78
N ILE A 158 -1.42 -14.88 -13.96
CA ILE A 158 -2.57 -15.77 -14.20
C ILE A 158 -2.53 -16.99 -13.28
N ASN A 159 -1.36 -17.55 -13.05
CA ASN A 159 -1.23 -18.71 -12.16
C ASN A 159 -1.34 -18.34 -10.67
N GLY A 160 -1.11 -17.07 -10.30
CA GLY A 160 -1.24 -16.57 -8.95
C GLY A 160 -2.67 -16.18 -8.54
N ILE A 161 -3.51 -15.84 -9.54
CA ILE A 161 -4.95 -15.54 -9.34
C ILE A 161 -5.74 -16.84 -9.08
#